data_12d30d8fbb0bbc45b5d8625490d9936c
#
_entry.id   12d30d8fbb0bbc45b5d8625490d9936c
#
_cell.length_a   1.000
_cell.length_b   1.000
_cell.length_c   1.000
_cell.angle_alpha   90.00
_cell.angle_beta   90.00
_cell.angle_gamma   90.00
#
_symmetry.space_group_name_H-M   'P 1'
#
loop_
_entity.id
_entity.type
_entity.pdbx_description
1 polymer ?
#
loop_
_entity_poly.entity_id
_entity_poly.type
_entity_poly.pdbx_seq_one_letter_code
_entity_poly.pdbx_strand_id
1 'polypeptide(L)'
;FKPGKLLIFDIYENCAYELLMELQQKYGRDIPVTVLIGSIRDKKRLDEVFETYHPTVVFHAAAHKHVPLMEVSPAEAVKNNVLGTKNLLVSASEHDVERFVQLSTDKAVNPTSVMGCTKRICEMLIQTFAGNTDMKCVAVRFGNVLGSHGSVIPLFEAQIKKGGPVTLTDPNIEQ
;
A
#
# COMPACT_ATOMS: atom_id res chain seq x y z
N PHE A 1 9.27 15.86 7.74
CA PHE A 1 8.12 15.83 8.63
C PHE A 1 8.58 15.38 10.01
N LYS A 2 7.96 15.91 11.06
CA LYS A 2 8.17 15.47 12.46
C LYS A 2 6.77 15.17 13.01
N PRO A 3 6.23 13.95 12.77
CA PRO A 3 4.92 13.60 13.27
C PRO A 3 4.95 13.48 14.80
N GLY A 4 3.87 13.88 15.45
CA GLY A 4 3.73 13.68 16.91
C GLY A 4 3.58 12.20 17.26
N LYS A 5 3.01 11.40 16.35
CA LYS A 5 2.86 9.95 16.45
C LYS A 5 2.85 9.32 15.06
N LEU A 6 3.48 8.16 14.90
CA LEU A 6 3.43 7.34 13.69
C LEU A 6 2.69 6.04 14.00
N LEU A 7 1.68 5.72 13.20
CA LEU A 7 0.98 4.43 13.26
C LEU A 7 1.39 3.60 12.05
N ILE A 8 1.79 2.36 12.28
CA ILE A 8 2.01 1.35 11.26
C ILE A 8 0.87 0.36 11.36
N PHE A 9 0.02 0.30 10.33
CA PHE A 9 -1.10 -0.64 10.26
C PHE A 9 -0.86 -1.61 9.12
N ASP A 10 -0.67 -2.87 9.40
CA ASP A 10 -0.40 -3.92 8.42
C ASP A 10 -1.06 -5.23 8.82
N ILE A 11 -1.41 -6.05 7.83
CA ILE A 11 -1.90 -7.42 8.04
C ILE A 11 -0.76 -8.40 8.35
N TYR A 12 0.46 -8.08 7.88
CA TYR A 12 1.63 -8.96 7.99
C TYR A 12 2.57 -8.50 9.10
N GLU A 13 2.49 -9.17 10.25
CA GLU A 13 3.22 -8.79 11.47
C GLU A 13 4.73 -8.73 11.29
N ASN A 14 5.33 -9.64 10.51
CA ASN A 14 6.78 -9.67 10.35
C ASN A 14 7.31 -8.39 9.66
N CYS A 15 6.70 -7.98 8.55
CA CYS A 15 7.08 -6.73 7.86
C CYS A 15 6.85 -5.51 8.76
N ALA A 16 5.77 -5.49 9.53
CA ALA A 16 5.48 -4.40 10.46
C ALA A 16 6.53 -4.33 11.59
N TYR A 17 6.96 -5.48 12.10
CA TYR A 17 8.01 -5.58 13.11
C TYR A 17 9.39 -5.18 12.55
N GLU A 18 9.75 -5.65 11.36
CA GLU A 18 11.00 -5.26 10.68
C GLU A 18 11.07 -3.74 10.50
N LEU A 19 9.98 -3.12 10.02
CA LEU A 19 9.90 -1.68 9.86
C LEU A 19 10.02 -0.94 11.21
N LEU A 20 9.41 -1.46 12.27
CA LEU A 20 9.58 -0.90 13.61
C LEU A 20 11.05 -0.93 14.07
N MET A 21 11.72 -2.08 13.87
CA MET A 21 13.14 -2.23 14.23
C MET A 21 14.04 -1.28 13.43
N GLU A 22 13.79 -1.14 12.14
CA GLU A 22 14.53 -0.21 11.29
C GLU A 22 14.36 1.26 11.77
N LEU A 23 13.13 1.65 12.06
CA LEU A 23 12.83 2.99 12.56
C LEU A 23 13.51 3.24 13.93
N GLN A 24 13.45 2.29 14.85
CA GLN A 24 14.09 2.40 16.15
C GLN A 24 15.62 2.45 16.04
N GLN A 25 16.21 1.69 15.13
CA GLN A 25 17.64 1.74 14.87
C GLN A 25 18.07 3.10 14.33
N LYS A 26 17.26 3.69 13.44
CA LYS A 26 17.60 4.96 12.79
C LYS A 26 17.33 6.20 13.63
N TYR A 27 16.26 6.18 14.43
CA TYR A 27 15.76 7.37 15.14
C TYR A 27 15.77 7.24 16.67
N GLY A 28 16.20 6.10 17.20
CA GLY A 28 16.19 5.79 18.62
C GLY A 28 14.93 5.03 19.07
N ARG A 29 15.03 4.36 20.24
CA ARG A 29 13.94 3.50 20.73
C ARG A 29 12.71 4.28 21.22
N ASP A 30 12.89 5.54 21.55
CA ASP A 30 11.85 6.41 22.13
C ASP A 30 11.01 7.13 21.07
N ILE A 31 11.14 6.75 19.78
CA ILE A 31 10.31 7.34 18.72
C ILE A 31 8.83 6.99 18.97
N PRO A 32 7.90 7.93 18.76
CA PRO A 32 6.48 7.72 19.00
C PRO A 32 5.83 6.89 17.89
N VAL A 33 6.18 5.60 17.79
CA VAL A 33 5.65 4.65 16.83
C VAL A 33 4.77 3.63 17.52
N THR A 34 3.63 3.32 16.96
CA THR A 34 2.74 2.23 17.37
C THR A 34 2.48 1.31 16.17
N VAL A 35 2.72 0.02 16.35
CA VAL A 35 2.38 -1.00 15.35
C VAL A 35 1.04 -1.62 15.71
N LEU A 36 0.16 -1.68 14.72
CA LEU A 36 -1.19 -2.22 14.82
C LEU A 36 -1.36 -3.28 13.73
N ILE A 37 -1.79 -4.46 14.13
CA ILE A 37 -2.05 -5.54 13.17
C ILE A 37 -3.53 -5.55 12.81
N GLY A 38 -3.80 -5.57 11.50
CA GLY A 38 -5.15 -5.59 10.96
C GLY A 38 -5.19 -5.50 9.44
N SER A 39 -6.36 -5.75 8.87
CA SER A 39 -6.60 -5.70 7.42
C SER A 39 -7.44 -4.50 7.05
N ILE A 40 -7.12 -3.82 5.95
CA ILE A 40 -7.99 -2.78 5.36
C ILE A 40 -9.35 -3.34 4.88
N ARG A 41 -9.50 -4.65 4.80
CA ARG A 41 -10.76 -5.33 4.49
C ARG A 41 -11.72 -5.36 5.69
N ASP A 42 -11.21 -5.18 6.88
CA ASP A 42 -11.96 -5.14 8.14
C ASP A 42 -12.29 -3.69 8.53
N LYS A 43 -13.47 -3.22 8.06
CA LYS A 43 -13.95 -1.86 8.35
C LYS A 43 -14.06 -1.60 9.85
N LYS A 44 -14.56 -2.57 10.63
CA LYS A 44 -14.70 -2.41 12.07
C LYS A 44 -13.35 -2.16 12.75
N ARG A 45 -12.33 -2.95 12.37
CA ARG A 45 -10.98 -2.75 12.89
C ARG A 45 -10.38 -1.41 12.50
N LEU A 46 -10.66 -0.94 11.28
CA LEU A 46 -10.25 0.40 10.87
C LEU A 46 -10.91 1.47 11.74
N ASP A 47 -12.22 1.41 11.93
CA ASP A 47 -12.95 2.38 12.75
C ASP A 47 -12.43 2.43 14.20
N GLU A 48 -12.18 1.28 14.83
CA GLU A 48 -11.55 1.20 16.16
C GLU A 48 -10.19 1.92 16.21
N VAL A 49 -9.37 1.77 15.16
CA VAL A 49 -8.06 2.44 15.06
C VAL A 49 -8.24 3.94 14.87
N PHE A 50 -9.11 4.38 13.99
CA PHE A 50 -9.34 5.79 13.72
C PHE A 50 -9.94 6.50 14.93
N GLU A 51 -10.90 5.87 15.61
CA GLU A 51 -11.52 6.39 16.84
C GLU A 51 -10.51 6.50 18.00
N THR A 52 -9.59 5.52 18.12
CA THR A 52 -8.61 5.51 19.22
C THR A 52 -7.48 6.51 19.01
N TYR A 53 -7.00 6.64 17.77
CA TYR A 53 -5.75 7.35 17.49
C TYR A 53 -5.91 8.67 16.75
N HIS A 54 -7.07 8.96 16.17
CA HIS A 54 -7.38 10.19 15.42
C HIS A 54 -6.27 10.62 14.45
N PRO A 55 -5.88 9.77 13.48
CA PRO A 55 -4.82 10.12 12.54
C PRO A 55 -5.26 11.28 11.65
N THR A 56 -4.41 12.31 11.51
CA THR A 56 -4.69 13.46 10.64
C THR A 56 -4.23 13.24 9.20
N VAL A 57 -3.29 12.33 8.98
CA VAL A 57 -2.74 12.01 7.66
C VAL A 57 -2.67 10.49 7.48
N VAL A 58 -3.15 10.01 6.34
CA VAL A 58 -3.09 8.59 5.95
C VAL A 58 -2.24 8.43 4.70
N PHE A 59 -1.25 7.54 4.76
CA PHE A 59 -0.51 7.04 3.60
C PHE A 59 -0.96 5.60 3.33
N HIS A 60 -1.68 5.39 2.24
CA HIS A 60 -2.22 4.10 1.89
C HIS A 60 -1.35 3.39 0.84
N ALA A 61 -0.55 2.43 1.31
CA ALA A 61 0.31 1.59 0.47
C ALA A 61 -0.16 0.13 0.37
N ALA A 62 -1.15 -0.28 1.17
CA ALA A 62 -1.63 -1.66 1.20
C ALA A 62 -2.28 -2.05 -0.13
N ALA A 63 -1.74 -3.08 -0.80
CA ALA A 63 -2.28 -3.63 -2.03
C ALA A 63 -1.67 -4.99 -2.36
N HIS A 64 -2.41 -5.83 -3.06
CA HIS A 64 -1.84 -6.94 -3.82
C HIS A 64 -1.25 -6.39 -5.12
N LYS A 65 0.07 -6.53 -5.32
CA LYS A 65 0.82 -5.87 -6.41
C LYS A 65 1.35 -6.82 -7.50
N HIS A 66 1.43 -8.12 -7.22
CA HIS A 66 2.00 -9.08 -8.16
C HIS A 66 1.02 -9.39 -9.29
N VAL A 67 1.33 -8.89 -10.50
CA VAL A 67 0.45 -9.01 -11.68
C VAL A 67 0.08 -10.48 -11.96
N PRO A 68 1.03 -11.44 -12.10
CA PRO A 68 0.66 -12.81 -12.43
C PRO A 68 -0.26 -13.47 -11.39
N LEU A 69 -0.07 -13.17 -10.10
CA LEU A 69 -0.91 -13.73 -9.04
C LEU A 69 -2.33 -13.15 -9.08
N MET A 70 -2.46 -11.89 -9.47
CA MET A 70 -3.77 -11.24 -9.54
C MET A 70 -4.57 -11.66 -10.77
N GLU A 71 -3.92 -12.07 -11.85
CA GLU A 71 -4.60 -12.70 -12.99
C GLU A 71 -5.24 -14.05 -12.60
N VAL A 72 -4.59 -14.81 -11.72
CA VAL A 72 -5.13 -16.08 -11.20
C VAL A 72 -6.18 -15.86 -10.10
N SER A 73 -6.10 -14.75 -9.37
CA SER A 73 -6.96 -14.45 -8.22
C SER A 73 -7.63 -13.07 -8.31
N PRO A 74 -8.40 -12.78 -9.38
CA PRO A 74 -8.95 -11.44 -9.62
C PRO A 74 -9.92 -10.98 -8.52
N ALA A 75 -10.71 -11.90 -7.96
CA ALA A 75 -11.63 -11.57 -6.88
C ALA A 75 -10.90 -11.07 -5.61
N GLU A 76 -9.76 -11.67 -5.28
CA GLU A 76 -8.95 -11.23 -4.14
C GLU A 76 -8.29 -9.87 -4.40
N ALA A 77 -7.87 -9.62 -5.65
CA ALA A 77 -7.37 -8.29 -6.05
C ALA A 77 -8.45 -7.21 -5.83
N VAL A 78 -9.69 -7.46 -6.26
CA VAL A 78 -10.82 -6.53 -6.05
C VAL A 78 -11.13 -6.35 -4.56
N LYS A 79 -11.26 -7.44 -3.81
CA LYS A 79 -11.57 -7.39 -2.36
C LYS A 79 -10.52 -6.60 -1.59
N ASN A 80 -9.24 -6.85 -1.85
CA ASN A 80 -8.17 -6.18 -1.12
C ASN A 80 -7.94 -4.77 -1.63
N ASN A 81 -7.69 -4.60 -2.93
CA ASN A 81 -7.28 -3.31 -3.47
C ASN A 81 -8.45 -2.32 -3.54
N VAL A 82 -9.61 -2.74 -4.07
CA VAL A 82 -10.74 -1.83 -4.29
C VAL A 82 -11.58 -1.68 -3.02
N LEU A 83 -12.13 -2.79 -2.50
CA LEU A 83 -13.00 -2.73 -1.33
C LEU A 83 -12.24 -2.32 -0.07
N GLY A 84 -11.00 -2.80 0.10
CA GLY A 84 -10.12 -2.36 1.19
C GLY A 84 -9.81 -0.87 1.14
N THR A 85 -9.49 -0.32 -0.04
CA THR A 85 -9.29 1.13 -0.22
C THR A 85 -10.56 1.91 0.07
N LYS A 86 -11.73 1.42 -0.39
CA LYS A 86 -13.03 2.05 -0.09
C LYS A 86 -13.29 2.09 1.43
N ASN A 87 -13.10 0.97 2.12
CA ASN A 87 -13.28 0.93 3.58
C ASN A 87 -12.39 1.96 4.28
N LEU A 88 -11.11 2.01 3.89
CA LEU A 88 -10.15 2.94 4.49
C LEU A 88 -10.52 4.41 4.22
N LEU A 89 -10.98 4.73 3.00
CA LEU A 89 -11.46 6.08 2.65
C LEU A 89 -12.70 6.47 3.44
N VAL A 90 -13.65 5.55 3.60
CA VAL A 90 -14.86 5.78 4.39
C VAL A 90 -14.49 6.02 5.85
N SER A 91 -13.69 5.14 6.47
CA SER A 91 -13.23 5.34 7.86
C SER A 91 -12.46 6.64 8.03
N ALA A 92 -11.57 6.98 7.09
CA ALA A 92 -10.82 8.23 7.12
C ALA A 92 -11.73 9.47 7.07
N SER A 93 -12.76 9.43 6.21
CA SER A 93 -13.72 10.53 6.08
C SER A 93 -14.65 10.65 7.30
N GLU A 94 -15.05 9.54 7.89
CA GLU A 94 -15.93 9.50 9.08
C GLU A 94 -15.21 9.97 10.35
N HIS A 95 -13.85 10.00 10.37
CA HIS A 95 -13.04 10.35 11.53
C HIS A 95 -12.13 11.57 11.27
N ASP A 96 -12.58 12.51 10.44
CA ASP A 96 -11.97 13.83 10.22
C ASP A 96 -10.48 13.80 9.80
N VAL A 97 -10.07 12.82 9.00
CA VAL A 97 -8.72 12.80 8.41
C VAL A 97 -8.57 13.99 7.46
N GLU A 98 -7.52 14.78 7.65
CA GLU A 98 -7.26 15.96 6.83
C GLU A 98 -6.68 15.62 5.44
N ARG A 99 -5.81 14.62 5.37
CA ARG A 99 -5.07 14.27 4.14
C ARG A 99 -5.00 12.76 3.95
N PHE A 100 -5.31 12.34 2.73
CA PHE A 100 -5.22 10.95 2.31
C PHE A 100 -4.34 10.84 1.06
N VAL A 101 -3.26 10.08 1.15
CA VAL A 101 -2.30 9.85 0.07
C VAL A 101 -2.35 8.40 -0.35
N GLN A 102 -2.87 8.14 -1.55
CA GLN A 102 -2.89 6.81 -2.16
C GLN A 102 -1.61 6.57 -2.96
N LEU A 103 -0.87 5.53 -2.61
CA LEU A 103 0.22 5.05 -3.46
C LEU A 103 -0.37 4.27 -4.64
N SER A 104 -0.13 4.76 -5.85
CA SER A 104 -0.54 4.17 -7.11
C SER A 104 0.66 3.73 -7.95
N THR A 105 0.46 3.43 -9.21
CA THR A 105 1.46 2.86 -10.10
C THR A 105 1.27 3.36 -11.53
N ASP A 106 2.33 3.36 -12.32
CA ASP A 106 2.32 3.52 -13.77
C ASP A 106 1.35 2.55 -14.47
N LYS A 107 1.20 1.33 -13.92
CA LYS A 107 0.31 0.28 -14.44
C LYS A 107 -1.19 0.58 -14.31
N ALA A 108 -1.55 1.68 -13.63
CA ALA A 108 -2.91 2.21 -13.59
C ALA A 108 -3.22 3.12 -14.81
N VAL A 109 -2.21 3.45 -15.63
CA VAL A 109 -2.39 4.19 -16.88
C VAL A 109 -2.73 3.21 -18.00
N ASN A 110 -3.91 3.34 -18.62
CA ASN A 110 -4.41 2.40 -19.62
C ASN A 110 -4.20 0.93 -19.20
N PRO A 111 -4.79 0.49 -18.10
CA PRO A 111 -4.45 -0.78 -17.48
C PRO A 111 -4.83 -1.97 -18.38
N THR A 112 -3.89 -2.90 -18.53
CA THR A 112 -4.05 -4.15 -19.30
C THR A 112 -4.04 -5.39 -18.40
N SER A 113 -3.97 -5.21 -17.08
CA SER A 113 -3.94 -6.28 -16.09
C SER A 113 -4.97 -6.06 -14.99
N VAL A 114 -5.41 -7.14 -14.33
CA VAL A 114 -6.33 -7.08 -13.18
C VAL A 114 -5.77 -6.17 -12.10
N MET A 115 -4.50 -6.31 -11.75
CA MET A 115 -3.85 -5.45 -10.76
C MET A 115 -3.90 -3.98 -11.16
N GLY A 116 -3.53 -3.65 -12.40
CA GLY A 116 -3.59 -2.29 -12.94
C GLY A 116 -5.02 -1.73 -12.93
N CYS A 117 -6.02 -2.52 -13.35
CA CYS A 117 -7.44 -2.14 -13.28
C CYS A 117 -7.88 -1.82 -11.85
N THR A 118 -7.52 -2.67 -10.87
CA THR A 118 -7.88 -2.40 -9.46
C THR A 118 -7.25 -1.12 -8.93
N LYS A 119 -6.01 -0.82 -9.29
CA LYS A 119 -5.34 0.43 -8.91
C LYS A 119 -5.98 1.64 -9.59
N ARG A 120 -6.40 1.51 -10.86
CA ARG A 120 -7.16 2.57 -11.55
C ARG A 120 -8.50 2.85 -10.86
N ILE A 121 -9.23 1.81 -10.46
CA ILE A 121 -10.48 1.99 -9.70
C ILE A 121 -10.20 2.68 -8.35
N CYS A 122 -9.11 2.35 -7.65
CA CYS A 122 -8.72 3.06 -6.44
C CYS A 122 -8.49 4.56 -6.69
N GLU A 123 -7.85 4.95 -7.80
CA GLU A 123 -7.70 6.36 -8.16
C GLU A 123 -9.05 7.06 -8.42
N MET A 124 -10.00 6.37 -9.03
CA MET A 124 -11.36 6.90 -9.21
C MET A 124 -12.08 7.10 -7.88
N LEU A 125 -11.92 6.18 -6.92
CA LEU A 125 -12.40 6.36 -5.55
C LEU A 125 -11.79 7.60 -4.88
N ILE A 126 -10.46 7.77 -4.99
CA ILE A 126 -9.76 8.97 -4.48
C ILE A 126 -10.36 10.26 -5.06
N GLN A 127 -10.58 10.31 -6.37
CA GLN A 127 -11.20 11.47 -7.03
C GLN A 127 -12.62 11.73 -6.53
N THR A 128 -13.41 10.67 -6.32
CA THR A 128 -14.78 10.77 -5.80
C THR A 128 -14.78 11.36 -4.39
N PHE A 129 -13.91 10.87 -3.50
CA PHE A 129 -13.82 11.39 -2.13
C PHE A 129 -13.28 12.84 -2.10
N ALA A 130 -12.28 13.16 -2.92
CA ALA A 130 -11.75 14.52 -3.04
C ALA A 130 -12.80 15.55 -3.47
N GLY A 131 -13.81 15.15 -4.24
CA GLY A 131 -14.90 16.03 -4.68
C GLY A 131 -16.11 16.10 -3.73
N ASN A 132 -16.18 15.18 -2.74
CA ASN A 132 -17.37 15.06 -1.88
C ASN A 132 -17.08 15.17 -0.37
N THR A 133 -15.84 15.42 0.03
CA THR A 133 -15.42 15.55 1.43
C THR A 133 -14.43 16.69 1.57
N ASP A 134 -14.21 17.20 2.79
CA ASP A 134 -13.18 18.21 3.08
C ASP A 134 -11.76 17.59 3.13
N MET A 135 -11.66 16.26 3.16
CA MET A 135 -10.40 15.53 3.16
C MET A 135 -9.62 15.74 1.85
N LYS A 136 -8.39 16.22 1.94
CA LYS A 136 -7.51 16.39 0.78
C LYS A 136 -6.97 15.05 0.32
N CYS A 137 -7.55 14.49 -0.75
CA CYS A 137 -7.19 13.20 -1.30
C CYS A 137 -6.31 13.35 -2.53
N VAL A 138 -5.19 12.61 -2.59
CA VAL A 138 -4.29 12.55 -3.74
C VAL A 138 -3.86 11.12 -4.04
N ALA A 139 -3.64 10.81 -5.31
CA ALA A 139 -3.00 9.58 -5.75
C ALA A 139 -1.65 9.91 -6.38
N VAL A 140 -0.60 9.21 -5.95
CA VAL A 140 0.77 9.37 -6.47
C VAL A 140 1.12 8.15 -7.29
N ARG A 141 1.44 8.35 -8.57
CA ARG A 141 1.91 7.29 -9.47
C ARG A 141 3.43 7.28 -9.52
N PHE A 142 4.01 6.11 -9.51
CA PHE A 142 5.44 5.90 -9.75
C PHE A 142 5.65 4.54 -10.43
N GLY A 143 6.80 4.40 -11.08
CA GLY A 143 7.22 3.14 -11.70
C GLY A 143 7.80 2.16 -10.69
N ASN A 144 8.71 1.31 -11.17
CA ASN A 144 9.35 0.32 -10.32
C ASN A 144 10.31 0.97 -9.33
N VAL A 145 10.16 0.63 -8.04
CA VAL A 145 11.05 1.10 -6.97
C VAL A 145 12.19 0.09 -6.81
N LEU A 146 13.41 0.55 -7.05
CA LEU A 146 14.62 -0.28 -6.91
C LEU A 146 14.77 -0.77 -5.47
N GLY A 147 15.10 -2.06 -5.31
CA GLY A 147 15.34 -2.66 -4.00
C GLY A 147 14.10 -2.87 -3.13
N SER A 148 12.88 -2.63 -3.64
CA SER A 148 11.67 -2.89 -2.86
C SER A 148 11.43 -4.38 -2.63
N HIS A 149 10.79 -4.74 -1.50
CA HIS A 149 10.43 -6.13 -1.16
C HIS A 149 9.65 -6.79 -2.31
N GLY A 150 10.11 -7.99 -2.75
CA GLY A 150 9.52 -8.72 -3.87
C GLY A 150 9.73 -8.05 -5.23
N SER A 151 10.69 -7.11 -5.36
CA SER A 151 11.11 -6.57 -6.65
C SER A 151 12.08 -7.50 -7.38
N VAL A 152 12.28 -7.24 -8.67
CA VAL A 152 13.10 -8.10 -9.54
C VAL A 152 14.57 -8.13 -9.14
N ILE A 153 15.12 -7.03 -8.60
CA ILE A 153 16.56 -6.95 -8.26
C ILE A 153 16.93 -7.93 -7.15
N PRO A 154 16.31 -7.96 -5.96
CA PRO A 154 16.58 -8.95 -4.93
C PRO A 154 16.39 -10.40 -5.44
N LEU A 155 15.40 -10.62 -6.32
CA LEU A 155 15.17 -11.93 -6.93
C LEU A 155 16.37 -12.34 -7.80
N PHE A 156 16.82 -11.45 -8.69
CA PHE A 156 17.96 -11.72 -9.57
C PHE A 156 19.25 -11.93 -8.77
N GLU A 157 19.51 -11.12 -7.76
CA GLU A 157 20.66 -11.32 -6.87
C GLU A 157 20.64 -12.69 -6.20
N ALA A 158 19.47 -13.13 -5.71
CA ALA A 158 19.32 -14.44 -5.09
C ALA A 158 19.52 -15.58 -6.11
N GLN A 159 19.03 -15.42 -7.35
CA GLN A 159 19.21 -16.40 -8.43
C GLN A 159 20.67 -16.48 -8.87
N ILE A 160 21.36 -15.35 -9.04
CA ILE A 160 22.78 -15.28 -9.40
C ILE A 160 23.64 -15.93 -8.30
N LYS A 161 23.38 -15.64 -7.03
CA LYS A 161 24.08 -16.28 -5.90
C LYS A 161 23.93 -17.81 -5.88
N LYS A 162 22.85 -18.34 -6.45
CA LYS A 162 22.59 -19.79 -6.58
C LYS A 162 23.17 -20.41 -7.87
N GLY A 163 23.85 -19.63 -8.71
CA GLY A 163 24.43 -20.10 -9.97
C GLY A 163 23.54 -19.93 -11.19
N GLY A 164 22.42 -19.18 -11.07
CA GLY A 164 21.46 -18.94 -12.16
C GLY A 164 20.56 -20.13 -12.49
N PRO A 165 19.79 -20.09 -13.59
CA PRO A 165 19.56 -18.93 -14.46
C PRO A 165 18.71 -17.85 -13.80
N VAL A 166 18.74 -16.62 -14.33
CA VAL A 166 17.77 -15.57 -13.95
C VAL A 166 16.46 -15.76 -14.70
N THR A 167 15.34 -15.48 -14.03
CA THR A 167 14.02 -15.62 -14.65
C THR A 167 13.73 -14.43 -15.55
N LEU A 168 13.52 -14.67 -16.81
CA LEU A 168 13.05 -13.69 -17.79
C LEU A 168 11.55 -13.91 -18.03
N THR A 169 10.73 -12.90 -17.81
CA THR A 169 9.27 -13.00 -17.97
C THR A 169 8.88 -12.97 -19.44
N ASP A 170 9.45 -12.02 -20.19
CA ASP A 170 9.24 -11.88 -21.63
C ASP A 170 10.46 -11.14 -22.23
N PRO A 171 11.09 -11.65 -23.30
CA PRO A 171 12.26 -11.02 -23.90
C PRO A 171 11.97 -9.73 -24.67
N ASN A 172 10.70 -9.42 -24.96
CA ASN A 172 10.29 -8.25 -25.71
C ASN A 172 9.74 -7.12 -24.84
N ILE A 173 9.63 -7.29 -23.51
CA ILE A 173 9.20 -6.23 -22.61
C ILE A 173 10.40 -5.41 -22.18
N GLU A 174 10.39 -4.14 -22.58
CA GLU A 174 11.30 -3.11 -22.09
C GLU A 174 10.60 -2.30 -20.97
N GLN A 175 11.32 -2.04 -19.87
CA GLN A 175 10.84 -1.21 -18.76
C GLN A 175 11.81 -0.08 -18.47
#